data_70ca187d483e56c046430024b861daea
#
_entry.id   70ca187d483e56c046430024b861daea
#
_cell.length_a   1.000
_cell.length_b   1.000
_cell.length_c   1.000
_cell.angle_alpha   90.00
_cell.angle_beta   90.00
_cell.angle_gamma   90.00
#
_symmetry.space_group_name_H-M   'P 1'
#
loop_
_entity.id
_entity.type
_entity.pdbx_description
1 polymer ?
#
loop_
_entity_poly.entity_id
_entity_poly.type
_entity_poly.pdbx_seq_one_letter_code
_entity_poly.pdbx_strand_id
1 'polypeptide(L)'
;MDNSSGVGVLDKAVLVLTCLEGGPTSLAGLVARTGLSRPTAHRLAVALEHHRLVTRDTQGRFVLGPRLRELALAAPGDLLLQAAPVVLARLRDITGESAQLYRREGNQRRCIAAAERASGLRDTVPVGSTLSLGAGSAAQILLAWEPRQATSAVLENAAFTPAALAGVRKRGWAQSVAEREPGVASVSAPVHAPDGT
;
A
#
# COMPACT_ATOMS: atom_id res chain seq x y z
N MET A 1 14.81 6.69 0.69
CA MET A 1 14.69 7.55 -0.51
C MET A 1 14.08 8.84 -0.06
N ASP A 2 14.74 9.94 -0.37
CA ASP A 2 14.19 11.27 -0.15
C ASP A 2 12.94 11.40 -1.06
N ASN A 3 11.77 11.43 -0.44
CA ASN A 3 10.47 11.49 -1.17
C ASN A 3 10.16 12.92 -1.60
N SER A 4 11.19 13.73 -1.85
CA SER A 4 11.09 15.12 -2.29
C SER A 4 10.92 15.17 -3.80
N SER A 5 9.82 15.78 -4.27
CA SER A 5 9.57 16.04 -5.68
C SER A 5 10.38 17.22 -6.22
N GLY A 6 11.14 17.95 -5.37
CA GLY A 6 11.77 19.21 -5.67
C GLY A 6 10.81 20.42 -5.59
N VAL A 7 9.50 20.18 -5.39
CA VAL A 7 8.48 21.22 -5.22
C VAL A 7 7.94 21.19 -3.79
N GLY A 8 8.66 21.79 -2.86
CA GLY A 8 8.42 21.62 -1.43
C GLY A 8 7.02 21.99 -0.94
N VAL A 9 6.26 22.84 -1.65
CA VAL A 9 4.87 23.13 -1.29
C VAL A 9 3.97 21.94 -1.64
N LEU A 10 4.23 21.27 -2.77
CA LEU A 10 3.49 20.09 -3.20
C LEU A 10 3.76 18.91 -2.27
N ASP A 11 5.03 18.68 -1.93
CA ASP A 11 5.42 17.62 -1.00
C ASP A 11 4.72 17.77 0.36
N LYS A 12 4.66 18.99 0.89
CA LYS A 12 3.96 19.30 2.15
C LYS A 12 2.43 19.14 2.03
N ALA A 13 1.85 19.51 0.88
CA ALA A 13 0.41 19.32 0.65
C ALA A 13 0.05 17.84 0.60
N VAL A 14 0.83 17.02 -0.12
CA VAL A 14 0.69 15.57 -0.14
C VAL A 14 0.84 14.98 1.25
N LEU A 15 1.83 15.43 2.04
CA LEU A 15 2.03 14.98 3.42
C LEU A 15 0.79 15.23 4.31
N VAL A 16 0.08 16.37 4.13
CA VAL A 16 -1.17 16.65 4.83
C VAL A 16 -2.27 15.69 4.38
N LEU A 17 -2.42 15.42 3.09
CA LEU A 17 -3.42 14.47 2.57
C LEU A 17 -3.16 13.05 3.09
N THR A 18 -1.92 12.57 3.02
CA THR A 18 -1.52 11.26 3.56
C THR A 18 -1.79 11.15 5.07
N CYS A 19 -1.56 12.24 5.82
CA CYS A 19 -1.91 12.26 7.24
C CYS A 19 -3.41 12.01 7.48
N LEU A 20 -4.28 12.48 6.59
CA LEU A 20 -5.73 12.34 6.69
C LEU A 20 -6.26 10.98 6.23
N GLU A 21 -5.47 10.14 5.56
CA GLU A 21 -5.83 8.75 5.26
C GLU A 21 -6.11 7.94 6.53
N GLY A 22 -5.40 8.25 7.63
CA GLY A 22 -5.61 7.64 8.94
C GLY A 22 -6.86 8.13 9.70
N GLY A 23 -7.71 8.95 9.08
CA GLY A 23 -8.97 9.44 9.63
C GLY A 23 -8.95 10.90 10.09
N PRO A 24 -10.10 11.37 10.64
CA PRO A 24 -10.30 12.76 11.05
C PRO A 24 -9.25 13.25 12.05
N THR A 25 -8.67 14.44 11.82
CA THR A 25 -7.67 14.98 12.73
C THR A 25 -7.80 16.50 12.91
N SER A 26 -7.41 17.00 14.08
CA SER A 26 -7.37 18.44 14.38
C SER A 26 -6.11 19.09 13.79
N LEU A 27 -6.04 20.43 13.80
CA LEU A 27 -4.80 21.14 13.42
C LEU A 27 -3.60 20.73 14.29
N ALA A 28 -3.80 20.50 15.58
CA ALA A 28 -2.75 20.01 16.48
C ALA A 28 -2.28 18.60 16.07
N GLY A 29 -3.21 17.73 15.70
CA GLY A 29 -2.91 16.40 15.18
C GLY A 29 -2.15 16.43 13.86
N LEU A 30 -2.51 17.34 12.93
CA LEU A 30 -1.75 17.56 11.70
C LEU A 30 -0.30 17.95 12.01
N VAL A 31 -0.09 18.93 12.90
CA VAL A 31 1.26 19.37 13.31
C VAL A 31 2.06 18.21 13.89
N ALA A 32 1.48 17.46 14.82
CA ALA A 32 2.15 16.35 15.49
C ALA A 32 2.54 15.22 14.53
N ARG A 33 1.66 14.88 13.57
CA ARG A 33 1.86 13.75 12.64
C ARG A 33 2.70 14.10 11.42
N THR A 34 2.67 15.37 10.96
CA THR A 34 3.42 15.81 9.78
C THR A 34 4.78 16.45 10.11
N GLY A 35 5.00 16.88 11.35
CA GLY A 35 6.18 17.66 11.72
C GLY A 35 6.21 19.09 11.16
N LEU A 36 5.17 19.53 10.47
CA LEU A 36 5.09 20.89 9.93
C LEU A 36 4.86 21.90 11.04
N SER A 37 5.41 23.12 10.87
CA SER A 37 5.07 24.21 11.77
C SER A 37 3.55 24.52 11.73
N ARG A 38 2.99 24.96 12.86
CA ARG A 38 1.55 25.26 12.97
C ARG A 38 1.05 26.24 11.90
N PRO A 39 1.76 27.36 11.58
CA PRO A 39 1.36 28.25 10.49
C PRO A 39 1.35 27.59 9.12
N THR A 40 2.33 26.72 8.84
CA THR A 40 2.43 26.01 7.57
C THR A 40 1.30 24.98 7.43
N ALA A 41 1.07 24.14 8.46
CA ALA A 41 -0.01 23.16 8.46
C ALA A 41 -1.38 23.83 8.28
N HIS A 42 -1.62 24.94 8.98
CA HIS A 42 -2.87 25.70 8.86
C HIS A 42 -3.08 26.26 7.46
N ARG A 43 -2.07 26.94 6.89
CA ARG A 43 -2.17 27.53 5.53
C ARG A 43 -2.42 26.45 4.48
N LEU A 44 -1.73 25.32 4.59
CA LEU A 44 -1.94 24.20 3.66
C LEU A 44 -3.33 23.58 3.82
N ALA A 45 -3.78 23.34 5.05
CA ALA A 45 -5.11 22.80 5.30
C ALA A 45 -6.22 23.71 4.74
N VAL A 46 -6.11 25.03 4.94
CA VAL A 46 -7.07 26.01 4.39
C VAL A 46 -7.01 26.06 2.86
N ALA A 47 -5.82 26.02 2.26
CA ALA A 47 -5.66 25.99 0.80
C ALA A 47 -6.26 24.71 0.20
N LEU A 48 -6.01 23.54 0.82
CA LEU A 48 -6.60 22.27 0.41
C LEU A 48 -8.13 22.26 0.61
N GLU A 49 -8.63 22.90 1.67
CA GLU A 49 -10.08 23.07 1.93
C GLU A 49 -10.73 23.96 0.86
N HIS A 50 -10.07 25.04 0.46
CA HIS A 50 -10.53 25.90 -0.65
C HIS A 50 -10.67 25.10 -1.97
N HIS A 51 -9.76 24.18 -2.24
CA HIS A 51 -9.81 23.29 -3.41
C HIS A 51 -10.65 22.05 -3.20
N ARG A 52 -11.36 21.91 -2.08
CA ARG A 52 -12.21 20.76 -1.74
C ARG A 52 -11.46 19.43 -1.66
N LEU A 53 -10.13 19.46 -1.61
CA LEU A 53 -9.28 18.27 -1.38
C LEU A 53 -9.31 17.82 0.08
N VAL A 54 -9.57 18.77 0.97
CA VAL A 54 -9.83 18.59 2.41
C VAL A 54 -11.17 19.23 2.73
N THR A 55 -11.86 18.76 3.73
CA THR A 55 -13.06 19.38 4.31
C THR A 55 -13.06 19.21 5.83
N ARG A 56 -14.13 19.67 6.50
CA ARG A 56 -14.27 19.47 7.94
C ARG A 56 -15.47 18.59 8.23
N ASP A 57 -15.30 17.73 9.23
CA ASP A 57 -16.42 16.99 9.79
C ASP A 57 -17.28 17.86 10.73
N THR A 58 -18.34 17.29 11.30
CA THR A 58 -19.25 17.97 12.22
C THR A 58 -18.58 18.42 13.53
N GLN A 59 -17.38 17.92 13.82
CA GLN A 59 -16.58 18.30 14.99
C GLN A 59 -15.48 19.33 14.63
N GLY A 60 -15.47 19.85 13.40
CA GLY A 60 -14.47 20.80 12.90
C GLY A 60 -13.09 20.18 12.61
N ARG A 61 -12.96 18.86 12.62
CA ARG A 61 -11.70 18.16 12.29
C ARG A 61 -11.53 18.05 10.78
N PHE A 62 -10.30 18.10 10.31
CA PHE A 62 -9.96 17.93 8.92
C PHE A 62 -10.14 16.46 8.51
N VAL A 63 -10.74 16.25 7.33
CA VAL A 63 -10.92 14.96 6.66
C VAL A 63 -10.66 15.12 5.16
N LEU A 64 -10.44 14.02 4.46
CA LEU A 64 -10.31 14.04 3.00
C LEU A 64 -11.61 14.57 2.35
N GLY A 65 -11.46 15.48 1.41
CA GLY A 65 -12.57 16.20 0.77
C GLY A 65 -13.14 15.50 -0.47
N PRO A 66 -14.33 15.93 -0.92
CA PRO A 66 -15.06 15.27 -2.02
C PRO A 66 -14.33 15.36 -3.38
N ARG A 67 -13.49 16.38 -3.58
CA ARG A 67 -12.74 16.56 -4.83
C ARG A 67 -11.81 15.39 -5.15
N LEU A 68 -11.29 14.71 -4.13
CA LEU A 68 -10.46 13.52 -4.33
C LEU A 68 -11.23 12.38 -5.01
N ARG A 69 -12.51 12.19 -4.65
CA ARG A 69 -13.38 11.21 -5.33
C ARG A 69 -13.65 11.63 -6.77
N GLU A 70 -13.92 12.90 -7.04
CA GLU A 70 -14.15 13.41 -8.39
C GLU A 70 -12.92 13.19 -9.26
N LEU A 71 -11.72 13.45 -8.76
CA LEU A 71 -10.45 13.23 -9.46
C LEU A 71 -10.22 11.73 -9.71
N ALA A 72 -10.49 10.88 -8.72
CA ALA A 72 -10.34 9.42 -8.87
C ALA A 72 -11.30 8.87 -9.94
N LEU A 73 -12.52 9.40 -10.04
CA LEU A 73 -13.48 9.00 -11.09
C LEU A 73 -13.08 9.50 -12.49
N ALA A 74 -12.40 10.62 -12.56
CA ALA A 74 -11.90 11.18 -13.83
C ALA A 74 -10.55 10.58 -14.27
N ALA A 75 -9.81 9.97 -13.36
CA ALA A 75 -8.57 9.28 -13.68
C ALA A 75 -8.87 8.01 -14.50
N PRO A 76 -7.99 7.64 -15.45
CA PRO A 76 -8.08 6.33 -16.08
C PRO A 76 -8.14 5.26 -14.99
N GLY A 77 -9.17 4.42 -15.01
CA GLY A 77 -9.35 3.39 -13.99
C GLY A 77 -8.11 2.49 -13.93
N ASP A 78 -7.68 2.15 -12.74
CA ASP A 78 -6.66 1.13 -12.54
C ASP A 78 -7.24 -0.23 -12.97
N LEU A 79 -6.86 -0.68 -14.18
CA LEU A 79 -7.35 -1.93 -14.78
C LEU A 79 -7.09 -3.12 -13.85
N LEU A 80 -6.00 -3.09 -13.11
CA LEU A 80 -5.67 -4.11 -12.12
C LEU A 80 -6.73 -4.15 -10.99
N LEU A 81 -7.09 -2.99 -10.44
CA LEU A 81 -8.11 -2.90 -9.40
C LEU A 81 -9.52 -3.22 -9.91
N GLN A 82 -9.82 -2.95 -11.18
CA GLN A 82 -11.09 -3.33 -11.79
C GLN A 82 -11.21 -4.85 -11.98
N ALA A 83 -10.14 -5.51 -12.40
CA ALA A 83 -10.11 -6.95 -12.63
C ALA A 83 -9.96 -7.77 -11.32
N ALA A 84 -9.27 -7.24 -10.32
CA ALA A 84 -8.89 -7.95 -9.12
C ALA A 84 -10.05 -8.64 -8.39
N PRO A 85 -11.22 -8.03 -8.13
CA PRO A 85 -12.30 -8.68 -7.39
C PRO A 85 -12.76 -9.99 -8.02
N VAL A 86 -12.93 -10.00 -9.34
CA VAL A 86 -13.40 -11.19 -10.08
C VAL A 86 -12.33 -12.28 -10.09
N VAL A 87 -11.07 -11.91 -10.35
CA VAL A 87 -9.96 -12.86 -10.42
C VAL A 87 -9.65 -13.45 -9.06
N LEU A 88 -9.59 -12.64 -8.01
CA LEU A 88 -9.32 -13.11 -6.64
C LEU A 88 -10.46 -13.98 -6.10
N ALA A 89 -11.73 -13.64 -6.36
CA ALA A 89 -12.86 -14.47 -5.98
C ALA A 89 -12.77 -15.85 -6.63
N ARG A 90 -12.48 -15.91 -7.93
CA ARG A 90 -12.29 -17.18 -8.65
C ARG A 90 -11.11 -17.98 -8.10
N LEU A 91 -9.99 -17.32 -7.79
CA LEU A 91 -8.82 -17.98 -7.20
C LEU A 91 -9.17 -18.58 -5.83
N ARG A 92 -9.84 -17.81 -4.95
CA ARG A 92 -10.35 -18.31 -3.67
C ARG A 92 -11.26 -19.53 -3.85
N ASP A 93 -12.20 -19.48 -4.79
CA ASP A 93 -13.19 -20.55 -4.98
C ASP A 93 -12.54 -21.84 -5.51
N ILE A 94 -11.49 -21.73 -6.33
CA ILE A 94 -10.74 -22.88 -6.84
C ILE A 94 -9.83 -23.49 -5.77
N THR A 95 -9.16 -22.64 -4.97
CA THR A 95 -8.16 -23.11 -4.00
C THR A 95 -8.74 -23.41 -2.63
N GLY A 96 -9.90 -22.83 -2.28
CA GLY A 96 -10.46 -22.84 -0.93
C GLY A 96 -9.71 -21.91 0.04
N GLU A 97 -8.74 -21.10 -0.43
CA GLU A 97 -7.89 -20.24 0.40
C GLU A 97 -8.13 -18.76 0.10
N SER A 98 -7.80 -17.91 1.09
CA SER A 98 -7.85 -16.45 0.88
C SER A 98 -6.85 -16.02 -0.19
N ALA A 99 -7.26 -15.10 -1.05
CA ALA A 99 -6.43 -14.52 -2.11
C ALA A 99 -6.32 -13.01 -1.92
N GLN A 100 -5.10 -12.47 -1.98
CA GLN A 100 -4.83 -11.05 -1.82
C GLN A 100 -3.95 -10.54 -2.97
N LEU A 101 -4.15 -9.28 -3.33
CA LEU A 101 -3.32 -8.56 -4.29
C LEU A 101 -2.56 -7.46 -3.57
N TYR A 102 -1.26 -7.40 -3.80
CA TYR A 102 -0.37 -6.42 -3.19
C TYR A 102 0.29 -5.55 -4.24
N ARG A 103 0.51 -4.29 -3.87
CA ARG A 103 1.37 -3.34 -4.60
C ARG A 103 2.49 -2.87 -3.69
N ARG A 104 3.69 -2.72 -4.24
CA ARG A 104 4.81 -2.16 -3.48
C ARG A 104 4.64 -0.65 -3.29
N GLU A 105 4.87 -0.18 -2.08
CA GLU A 105 4.94 1.24 -1.70
C GLU A 105 6.20 1.48 -0.86
N GLY A 106 7.26 1.96 -1.51
CA GLY A 106 8.56 2.14 -0.86
C GLY A 106 9.12 0.82 -0.29
N ASN A 107 9.31 0.76 1.03
CA ASN A 107 9.79 -0.43 1.75
C ASN A 107 8.65 -1.27 2.37
N GLN A 108 7.43 -1.04 1.94
CA GLN A 108 6.24 -1.78 2.37
C GLN A 108 5.47 -2.32 1.16
N ARG A 109 4.53 -3.21 1.41
CA ARG A 109 3.52 -3.63 0.45
C ARG A 109 2.13 -3.31 1.00
N ARG A 110 1.28 -2.73 0.18
CA ARG A 110 -0.13 -2.46 0.50
C ARG A 110 -1.02 -3.54 -0.08
N CYS A 111 -1.93 -4.08 0.72
CA CYS A 111 -3.02 -4.91 0.21
C CYS A 111 -4.02 -4.01 -0.53
N ILE A 112 -4.16 -4.20 -1.85
CA ILE A 112 -5.03 -3.36 -2.69
C ILE A 112 -6.34 -4.05 -3.09
N ALA A 113 -6.42 -5.38 -2.96
CA ALA A 113 -7.64 -6.14 -3.10
C ALA A 113 -7.51 -7.48 -2.37
N ALA A 114 -8.63 -8.02 -1.89
CA ALA A 114 -8.67 -9.30 -1.19
C ALA A 114 -9.99 -10.04 -1.47
N ALA A 115 -9.92 -11.37 -1.50
CA ALA A 115 -11.05 -12.27 -1.43
C ALA A 115 -10.78 -13.28 -0.32
N GLU A 116 -11.51 -13.17 0.79
CA GLU A 116 -11.32 -14.04 1.94
C GLU A 116 -12.06 -15.36 1.77
N ARG A 117 -11.47 -16.45 2.28
CA ARG A 117 -12.18 -17.73 2.36
C ARG A 117 -13.41 -17.60 3.28
N ALA A 118 -14.47 -18.33 2.92
CA ALA A 118 -15.78 -18.18 3.56
C ALA A 118 -15.81 -18.73 5.01
N SER A 119 -14.95 -19.71 5.34
CA SER A 119 -14.98 -20.41 6.63
C SER A 119 -13.61 -20.95 7.02
N GLY A 120 -13.45 -21.29 8.28
CA GLY A 120 -12.22 -21.84 8.85
C GLY A 120 -11.20 -20.79 9.31
N LEU A 121 -10.04 -21.26 9.77
CA LEU A 121 -8.93 -20.38 10.15
C LEU A 121 -8.41 -19.66 8.92
N ARG A 122 -8.27 -18.34 9.02
CA ARG A 122 -7.83 -17.48 7.90
C ARG A 122 -6.87 -16.41 8.36
N ASP A 123 -5.88 -16.15 7.53
CA ASP A 123 -5.05 -14.97 7.66
C ASP A 123 -5.75 -13.81 6.93
N THR A 124 -6.34 -12.91 7.71
CA THR A 124 -7.06 -11.75 7.18
C THR A 124 -6.13 -10.57 7.06
N VAL A 125 -5.92 -10.11 5.84
CA VAL A 125 -5.20 -8.87 5.55
C VAL A 125 -6.20 -7.87 4.97
N PRO A 126 -6.67 -6.89 5.75
CA PRO A 126 -7.62 -5.90 5.27
C PRO A 126 -7.09 -5.13 4.06
N VAL A 127 -7.97 -4.82 3.11
CA VAL A 127 -7.64 -3.92 2.00
C VAL A 127 -7.24 -2.54 2.57
N GLY A 128 -6.15 -1.99 2.06
CA GLY A 128 -5.57 -0.73 2.54
C GLY A 128 -4.47 -0.90 3.60
N SER A 129 -4.38 -2.06 4.27
CA SER A 129 -3.31 -2.30 5.23
C SER A 129 -1.94 -2.47 4.57
N THR A 130 -0.90 -2.06 5.28
CA THR A 130 0.49 -2.17 4.85
C THR A 130 1.23 -3.24 5.65
N LEU A 131 2.07 -4.00 4.98
CA LEU A 131 2.93 -5.03 5.55
C LEU A 131 4.38 -4.79 5.16
N SER A 132 5.31 -5.24 6.00
CA SER A 132 6.74 -5.21 5.69
C SER A 132 7.07 -6.01 4.43
N LEU A 133 8.10 -5.61 3.70
CA LEU A 133 8.74 -6.40 2.65
C LEU A 133 9.80 -7.40 3.18
N GLY A 134 9.99 -7.47 4.49
CA GLY A 134 10.99 -8.37 5.10
C GLY A 134 10.53 -9.83 5.26
N ALA A 135 9.26 -10.17 5.01
CA ALA A 135 8.76 -11.54 5.22
C ALA A 135 7.56 -11.86 4.32
N GLY A 136 7.42 -13.14 3.97
CA GLY A 136 6.29 -13.70 3.22
C GLY A 136 6.50 -13.74 1.70
N SER A 137 5.77 -14.64 1.03
CA SER A 137 5.92 -14.90 -0.40
C SER A 137 5.67 -13.67 -1.30
N ALA A 138 4.69 -12.83 -0.95
CA ALA A 138 4.41 -11.60 -1.69
C ALA A 138 5.57 -10.60 -1.59
N ALA A 139 6.27 -10.53 -0.45
CA ALA A 139 7.47 -9.71 -0.31
C ALA A 139 8.60 -10.21 -1.22
N GLN A 140 8.81 -11.52 -1.27
CA GLN A 140 9.79 -12.12 -2.16
C GLN A 140 9.52 -11.80 -3.64
N ILE A 141 8.24 -11.87 -4.07
CA ILE A 141 7.83 -11.50 -5.44
C ILE A 141 8.12 -10.03 -5.74
N LEU A 142 7.69 -9.12 -4.87
CA LEU A 142 7.84 -7.67 -5.07
C LEU A 142 9.30 -7.20 -5.03
N LEU A 143 10.22 -8.01 -4.52
CA LEU A 143 11.65 -7.71 -4.47
C LEU A 143 12.48 -8.49 -5.48
N ALA A 144 11.94 -9.57 -6.06
CA ALA A 144 12.71 -10.50 -6.86
C ALA A 144 13.40 -9.85 -8.07
N TRP A 145 12.78 -8.89 -8.72
CA TRP A 145 13.29 -8.21 -9.92
C TRP A 145 13.83 -6.81 -9.66
N GLU A 146 13.83 -6.37 -8.41
CA GLU A 146 14.35 -5.06 -8.05
C GLU A 146 15.89 -5.01 -8.06
N PRO A 147 16.49 -3.86 -8.36
CA PRO A 147 17.94 -3.66 -8.26
C PRO A 147 18.45 -3.92 -6.82
N ARG A 148 19.66 -4.47 -6.70
CA ARG A 148 20.26 -4.78 -5.38
C ARG A 148 20.31 -3.57 -4.45
N GLN A 149 20.62 -2.38 -4.99
CA GLN A 149 20.64 -1.14 -4.19
C GLN A 149 19.28 -0.79 -3.57
N ALA A 150 18.18 -1.11 -4.26
CA ALA A 150 16.83 -0.85 -3.79
C ALA A 150 16.32 -1.90 -2.76
N THR A 151 17.01 -3.02 -2.63
CA THR A 151 16.61 -4.13 -1.75
C THR A 151 17.52 -4.34 -0.56
N SER A 152 18.76 -3.80 -0.57
CA SER A 152 19.78 -4.07 0.47
C SER A 152 19.26 -3.80 1.89
N ALA A 153 18.70 -2.64 2.16
CA ALA A 153 18.21 -2.27 3.49
C ALA A 153 17.06 -3.18 3.99
N VAL A 154 16.21 -3.68 3.09
CA VAL A 154 15.16 -4.62 3.46
C VAL A 154 15.74 -5.98 3.77
N LEU A 155 16.71 -6.43 2.97
CA LEU A 155 17.33 -7.76 3.07
C LEU A 155 18.19 -7.95 4.32
N GLU A 156 18.69 -6.89 4.93
CA GLU A 156 19.44 -6.96 6.19
C GLU A 156 18.65 -7.63 7.32
N ASN A 157 17.31 -7.45 7.33
CA ASN A 157 16.42 -7.97 8.37
C ASN A 157 15.30 -8.85 7.80
N ALA A 158 15.46 -9.37 6.58
CA ALA A 158 14.44 -10.20 5.96
C ALA A 158 14.51 -11.66 6.44
N ALA A 159 13.35 -12.32 6.48
CA ALA A 159 13.23 -13.76 6.76
C ALA A 159 13.70 -14.64 5.61
N PHE A 160 14.10 -14.06 4.47
CA PHE A 160 14.58 -14.75 3.29
C PHE A 160 15.88 -14.12 2.76
N THR A 161 16.62 -14.86 1.96
CA THR A 161 17.95 -14.49 1.48
C THR A 161 17.95 -13.98 0.02
N PRO A 162 18.99 -13.28 -0.44
CA PRO A 162 19.18 -12.97 -1.85
C PRO A 162 19.17 -14.21 -2.78
N ALA A 163 19.62 -15.36 -2.28
CA ALA A 163 19.54 -16.63 -3.01
C ALA A 163 18.10 -17.11 -3.20
N ALA A 164 17.22 -16.92 -2.20
CA ALA A 164 15.79 -17.20 -2.33
C ALA A 164 15.16 -16.36 -3.46
N LEU A 165 15.49 -15.05 -3.56
CA LEU A 165 15.02 -14.19 -4.64
C LEU A 165 15.53 -14.63 -6.02
N ALA A 166 16.76 -15.12 -6.12
CA ALA A 166 17.26 -15.71 -7.36
C ALA A 166 16.45 -16.96 -7.77
N GLY A 167 16.08 -17.79 -6.80
CA GLY A 167 15.18 -18.91 -7.01
C GLY A 167 13.79 -18.49 -7.49
N VAL A 168 13.23 -17.42 -6.90
CA VAL A 168 11.95 -16.84 -7.33
C VAL A 168 12.01 -16.39 -8.80
N ARG A 169 13.05 -15.65 -9.21
CA ARG A 169 13.23 -15.25 -10.61
C ARG A 169 13.26 -16.43 -11.57
N LYS A 170 13.91 -17.54 -11.16
CA LYS A 170 14.03 -18.72 -12.00
C LYS A 170 12.72 -19.49 -12.19
N ARG A 171 11.91 -19.60 -11.14
CA ARG A 171 10.65 -20.38 -11.18
C ARG A 171 9.40 -19.54 -11.47
N GLY A 172 9.46 -18.19 -11.32
CA GLY A 172 8.35 -17.29 -11.58
C GLY A 172 7.34 -17.16 -10.42
N TRP A 173 7.59 -17.80 -9.27
CA TRP A 173 6.70 -17.74 -8.11
C TRP A 173 7.46 -17.90 -6.80
N ALA A 174 6.85 -17.52 -5.69
CA ALA A 174 7.43 -17.60 -4.35
C ALA A 174 6.50 -18.36 -3.40
N GLN A 175 7.11 -18.99 -2.40
CA GLN A 175 6.39 -19.57 -1.25
C GLN A 175 7.07 -19.14 0.05
N SER A 176 6.30 -19.08 1.11
CA SER A 176 6.81 -18.92 2.47
C SER A 176 5.99 -19.77 3.45
N VAL A 177 6.64 -20.23 4.50
CA VAL A 177 6.02 -20.98 5.59
C VAL A 177 6.48 -20.37 6.89
N ALA A 178 5.53 -19.90 7.72
CA ALA A 178 5.76 -19.30 9.04
C ALA A 178 6.75 -18.09 9.05
N GLU A 179 7.01 -17.45 7.90
CA GLU A 179 7.91 -16.28 7.87
C GLU A 179 7.30 -15.04 8.52
N ARG A 180 6.02 -14.81 8.31
CA ARG A 180 5.29 -13.66 8.85
C ARG A 180 4.58 -13.99 10.15
N GLU A 181 3.87 -15.11 10.16
CA GLU A 181 3.14 -15.60 11.32
C GLU A 181 3.26 -17.11 11.44
N PRO A 182 3.43 -17.66 12.66
CA PRO A 182 3.43 -19.10 12.88
C PRO A 182 2.15 -19.76 12.36
N GLY A 183 2.29 -20.87 11.67
CA GLY A 183 1.15 -21.63 11.12
C GLY A 183 0.58 -21.08 9.80
N VAL A 184 1.10 -19.98 9.27
CA VAL A 184 0.67 -19.42 7.98
C VAL A 184 1.65 -19.79 6.89
N ALA A 185 1.14 -20.39 5.81
CA ALA A 185 1.86 -20.62 4.57
C ALA A 185 1.23 -19.78 3.45
N SER A 186 2.05 -19.30 2.52
CA SER A 186 1.55 -18.54 1.37
C SER A 186 2.34 -18.84 0.10
N VAL A 187 1.66 -18.72 -1.04
CA VAL A 187 2.23 -18.78 -2.38
C VAL A 187 1.86 -17.49 -3.10
N SER A 188 2.81 -16.94 -3.86
CA SER A 188 2.58 -15.70 -4.62
C SER A 188 3.21 -15.80 -6.01
N ALA A 189 2.56 -15.16 -6.96
CA ALA A 189 3.04 -14.97 -8.32
C ALA A 189 2.96 -13.48 -8.71
N PRO A 190 3.83 -13.00 -9.62
CA PRO A 190 3.77 -11.63 -10.09
C PRO A 190 2.54 -11.42 -10.99
N VAL A 191 2.00 -10.21 -10.95
CA VAL A 191 1.02 -9.72 -11.93
C VAL A 191 1.68 -8.57 -12.66
N HIS A 192 1.79 -8.69 -13.97
CA HIS A 192 2.39 -7.67 -14.83
C HIS A 192 1.32 -6.89 -15.57
N ALA A 193 1.57 -5.61 -15.78
CA ALA A 193 0.75 -4.83 -16.70
C ALA A 193 0.94 -5.31 -18.16
N PRO A 194 0.03 -4.97 -19.10
CA PRO A 194 0.14 -5.39 -20.49
C PRO A 194 1.43 -4.94 -21.20
N ASP A 195 2.07 -3.88 -20.71
CA ASP A 195 3.37 -3.38 -21.17
C ASP A 195 4.58 -4.11 -20.54
N GLY A 196 4.32 -5.09 -19.68
CA GLY A 196 5.35 -5.92 -19.03
C GLY A 196 5.94 -5.33 -17.74
N THR A 197 5.42 -4.17 -17.27
CA THR A 197 5.82 -3.59 -15.97
C THR A 197 5.11 -4.25 -14.80
#